data_3045c5e73277ae3b2b86802a13e3e892
#
_entry.id   3045c5e73277ae3b2b86802a13e3e892
#
_cell.length_a   1.000
_cell.length_b   1.000
_cell.length_c   1.000
_cell.angle_alpha   90.00
_cell.angle_beta   90.00
_cell.angle_gamma   90.00
#
_symmetry.space_group_name_H-M   'P 1'
#
loop_
_entity.id
_entity.type
_entity.pdbx_description
1 polymer ?
#
loop_
_entity_poly.entity_id
_entity_poly.type
_entity_poly.pdbx_seq_one_letter_code
_entity_poly.pdbx_strand_id
1 'polypeptide(L)'
;MSDTITLAAETRDRVGKGASRSLRREGRVPAVIYGQNREPTSIHLEEKALVKALMTGHFMNSVIMVGGQRTLAKDVAFHPVTDRPVHVDFLRVGEHTSVTVAVPVVFTGEEDSPGMKKGAVLNIVRHELELVVDAAEIPSEITVSVAGKDVGDTIHISDVDLPNGATSAIEDRDFTVATIVAPSALRSEGADTTDEAIAAEVAEAAGETVETDAVEGDDDTATDAGEDKAEG
;
A
#
# COMPACT_ATOMS: atom_id res chain seq x y z
N MET A 1 13.76 -21.54 -7.77
CA MET A 1 13.69 -22.55 -6.67
C MET A 1 13.22 -21.78 -5.44
N SER A 2 11.99 -22.02 -5.00
CA SER A 2 11.46 -21.35 -3.81
C SER A 2 12.17 -21.91 -2.57
N ASP A 3 12.96 -21.09 -1.91
CA ASP A 3 13.61 -21.45 -0.66
C ASP A 3 12.53 -21.70 0.42
N THR A 4 12.34 -22.96 0.77
CA THR A 4 11.37 -23.33 1.80
C THR A 4 11.95 -23.00 3.18
N ILE A 5 11.43 -21.97 3.80
CA ILE A 5 11.81 -21.54 5.16
C ILE A 5 11.24 -22.57 6.16
N THR A 6 12.08 -23.10 7.05
CA THR A 6 11.63 -24.01 8.09
C THR A 6 11.79 -23.35 9.47
N LEU A 7 10.69 -23.28 10.23
CA LEU A 7 10.66 -22.73 11.59
C LEU A 7 10.28 -23.83 12.59
N ALA A 8 11.11 -23.97 13.63
CA ALA A 8 10.77 -24.82 14.76
C ALA A 8 9.67 -24.19 15.58
N ALA A 9 8.60 -24.92 15.82
CA ALA A 9 7.44 -24.47 16.58
C ALA A 9 7.12 -25.46 17.68
N GLU A 10 6.74 -24.97 18.85
CA GLU A 10 6.26 -25.75 19.98
C GLU A 10 4.80 -25.40 20.24
N THR A 11 3.98 -26.40 20.52
CA THR A 11 2.58 -26.19 20.89
C THR A 11 2.46 -25.60 22.30
N ARG A 12 1.45 -24.76 22.52
CA ARG A 12 1.18 -24.18 23.83
C ARG A 12 -0.20 -24.55 24.33
N ASP A 13 -0.27 -25.04 25.56
CA ASP A 13 -1.52 -25.38 26.22
C ASP A 13 -2.15 -24.16 26.89
N ARG A 14 -1.32 -23.21 27.34
CA ARG A 14 -1.80 -22.00 28.01
C ARG A 14 -1.94 -20.85 27.02
N VAL A 15 -3.17 -20.39 26.83
CA VAL A 15 -3.52 -19.22 26.04
C VAL A 15 -3.97 -18.07 26.94
N GLY A 16 -3.89 -16.84 26.42
CA GLY A 16 -4.36 -15.63 27.08
C GLY A 16 -3.24 -14.62 27.36
N LYS A 17 -3.64 -13.44 27.85
CA LYS A 17 -2.79 -12.24 28.01
C LYS A 17 -1.56 -12.47 28.88
N GLY A 18 -1.71 -13.18 30.00
CA GLY A 18 -0.60 -13.46 30.93
C GLY A 18 0.42 -14.40 30.34
N ALA A 19 0.00 -15.53 29.76
CA ALA A 19 0.86 -16.52 29.12
C ALA A 19 1.63 -15.93 27.92
N SER A 20 0.96 -15.17 27.06
CA SER A 20 1.61 -14.51 25.91
C SER A 20 2.67 -13.49 26.34
N ARG A 21 2.43 -12.76 27.46
CA ARG A 21 3.43 -11.83 28.02
C ARG A 21 4.65 -12.56 28.61
N SER A 22 4.44 -13.72 29.24
CA SER A 22 5.55 -14.54 29.73
C SER A 22 6.44 -15.01 28.61
N LEU A 23 5.86 -15.60 27.55
CA LEU A 23 6.59 -16.06 26.37
C LEU A 23 7.44 -14.96 25.72
N ARG A 24 6.88 -13.75 25.57
CA ARG A 24 7.63 -12.62 25.00
C ARG A 24 8.82 -12.18 25.86
N ARG A 25 8.72 -12.29 27.19
CA ARG A 25 9.86 -12.02 28.09
C ARG A 25 10.95 -13.08 27.96
N GLU A 26 10.58 -14.29 27.60
CA GLU A 26 11.49 -15.42 27.36
C GLU A 26 12.09 -15.40 25.94
N GLY A 27 11.79 -14.36 25.13
CA GLY A 27 12.25 -14.24 23.75
C GLY A 27 11.53 -15.20 22.79
N ARG A 28 10.26 -15.53 23.09
CA ARG A 28 9.41 -16.37 22.26
C ARG A 28 8.22 -15.58 21.76
N VAL A 29 7.84 -15.79 20.50
CA VAL A 29 6.71 -15.13 19.86
C VAL A 29 5.53 -16.09 19.80
N PRO A 30 4.37 -15.74 20.38
CA PRO A 30 3.16 -16.51 20.23
C PRO A 30 2.66 -16.43 18.79
N ALA A 31 2.14 -17.55 18.28
CA ALA A 31 1.57 -17.63 16.96
C ALA A 31 0.36 -18.58 16.94
N VAL A 32 -0.44 -18.52 15.87
CA VAL A 32 -1.58 -19.41 15.67
C VAL A 32 -1.52 -19.97 14.23
N ILE A 33 -1.76 -21.27 14.11
CA ILE A 33 -1.93 -21.92 12.80
C ILE A 33 -3.40 -22.28 12.65
N TYR A 34 -4.06 -21.80 11.59
CA TYR A 34 -5.46 -22.07 11.29
C TYR A 34 -5.67 -22.40 9.80
N GLY A 35 -6.87 -22.77 9.43
CA GLY A 35 -7.26 -23.08 8.05
C GLY A 35 -7.44 -24.58 7.78
N GLN A 36 -7.85 -24.93 6.54
CA GLN A 36 -8.17 -26.29 6.08
C GLN A 36 -9.26 -26.99 6.91
N ASN A 37 -10.23 -26.25 7.44
CA ASN A 37 -11.32 -26.78 8.29
C ASN A 37 -10.84 -27.61 9.49
N ARG A 38 -9.60 -27.39 9.96
CA ARG A 38 -9.04 -28.01 11.16
C ARG A 38 -9.05 -27.03 12.32
N GLU A 39 -9.06 -27.53 13.51
CA GLU A 39 -8.97 -26.71 14.72
C GLU A 39 -7.70 -25.83 14.73
N PRO A 40 -7.82 -24.54 15.15
CA PRO A 40 -6.68 -23.67 15.29
C PRO A 40 -5.68 -24.23 16.33
N THR A 41 -4.42 -24.26 15.95
CA THR A 41 -3.35 -24.73 16.83
C THR A 41 -2.56 -23.54 17.35
N SER A 42 -2.54 -23.35 18.67
CA SER A 42 -1.73 -22.33 19.31
C SER A 42 -0.30 -22.82 19.48
N ILE A 43 0.65 -22.02 18.96
CA ILE A 43 2.08 -22.34 19.00
C ILE A 43 2.90 -21.16 19.50
N HIS A 44 4.17 -21.37 19.73
CA HIS A 44 5.16 -20.31 19.88
C HIS A 44 6.45 -20.64 19.13
N LEU A 45 7.13 -19.60 18.70
CA LEU A 45 8.35 -19.64 17.91
C LEU A 45 9.48 -18.93 18.66
N GLU A 46 10.72 -19.25 18.34
CA GLU A 46 11.86 -18.47 18.79
C GLU A 46 11.91 -17.12 18.05
N GLU A 47 12.00 -16.01 18.80
CA GLU A 47 12.01 -14.65 18.23
C GLU A 47 13.19 -14.44 17.27
N LYS A 48 14.38 -14.92 17.61
CA LYS A 48 15.57 -14.75 16.77
C LYS A 48 15.45 -15.45 15.41
N ALA A 49 14.89 -16.66 15.39
CA ALA A 49 14.67 -17.41 14.17
C ALA A 49 13.60 -16.74 13.30
N LEU A 50 12.53 -16.21 13.91
CA LEU A 50 11.48 -15.49 13.24
C LEU A 50 11.99 -14.17 12.65
N VAL A 51 12.74 -13.36 13.38
CA VAL A 51 13.32 -12.10 12.89
C VAL A 51 14.25 -12.35 11.71
N LYS A 52 15.09 -13.39 11.79
CA LYS A 52 15.96 -13.79 10.67
C LYS A 52 15.14 -14.14 9.42
N ALA A 53 14.03 -14.86 9.58
CA ALA A 53 13.14 -15.21 8.49
C ALA A 53 12.43 -13.96 7.92
N LEU A 54 11.97 -13.02 8.75
CA LEU A 54 11.37 -11.76 8.33
C LEU A 54 12.33 -10.87 7.53
N MET A 55 13.62 -10.87 7.91
CA MET A 55 14.65 -10.10 7.21
C MET A 55 14.96 -10.61 5.79
N THR A 56 14.48 -11.77 5.38
CA THR A 56 14.65 -12.26 4.00
C THR A 56 13.82 -11.48 2.98
N GLY A 57 12.83 -10.70 3.42
CA GLY A 57 11.93 -9.92 2.58
C GLY A 57 10.80 -10.73 1.93
N HIS A 58 10.92 -12.05 1.86
CA HIS A 58 9.94 -12.92 1.19
C HIS A 58 9.10 -13.75 2.15
N PHE A 59 9.14 -13.44 3.45
CA PHE A 59 8.46 -14.21 4.48
C PHE A 59 6.94 -14.29 4.27
N MET A 60 6.31 -13.19 3.88
CA MET A 60 4.86 -13.13 3.65
C MET A 60 4.42 -13.86 2.38
N ASN A 61 5.31 -14.01 1.40
CA ASN A 61 5.04 -14.58 0.09
C ASN A 61 5.62 -15.99 -0.08
N SER A 62 6.16 -16.58 0.99
CA SER A 62 6.79 -17.91 0.94
C SER A 62 6.00 -18.93 1.72
N VAL A 63 5.97 -20.16 1.21
CA VAL A 63 5.45 -21.29 1.97
C VAL A 63 6.47 -21.68 3.04
N ILE A 64 6.05 -21.64 4.29
CA ILE A 64 6.88 -21.86 5.47
C ILE A 64 6.50 -23.19 6.11
N MET A 65 7.49 -24.00 6.42
CA MET A 65 7.30 -25.22 7.20
C MET A 65 7.34 -24.89 8.69
N VAL A 66 6.19 -24.86 9.35
CA VAL A 66 6.06 -24.57 10.77
C VAL A 66 5.63 -25.84 11.51
N GLY A 67 6.50 -26.36 12.37
CA GLY A 67 6.21 -27.61 13.09
C GLY A 67 5.88 -28.81 12.19
N GLY A 68 6.43 -28.85 10.97
CA GLY A 68 6.17 -29.91 9.97
C GLY A 68 4.88 -29.72 9.16
N GLN A 69 4.19 -28.60 9.30
CA GLN A 69 3.01 -28.25 8.50
C GLN A 69 3.37 -27.16 7.47
N ARG A 70 2.83 -27.28 6.26
CA ARG A 70 2.94 -26.25 5.22
C ARG A 70 2.00 -25.10 5.56
N THR A 71 2.54 -23.93 5.74
CA THR A 71 1.80 -22.72 6.13
C THR A 71 2.26 -21.52 5.35
N LEU A 72 1.40 -20.55 5.22
CA LEU A 72 1.70 -19.22 4.71
C LEU A 72 1.52 -18.22 5.85
N ALA A 73 2.43 -17.28 6.01
CA ALA A 73 2.23 -16.19 6.95
C ALA A 73 1.13 -15.26 6.41
N LYS A 74 0.06 -15.05 7.19
CA LYS A 74 -1.05 -14.17 6.78
C LYS A 74 -0.91 -12.78 7.36
N ASP A 75 -0.45 -12.69 8.61
CA ASP A 75 -0.24 -11.41 9.29
C ASP A 75 0.89 -11.52 10.31
N VAL A 76 1.62 -10.43 10.48
CA VAL A 76 2.67 -10.30 11.49
C VAL A 76 2.45 -8.99 12.24
N ALA A 77 2.07 -9.08 13.49
CA ALA A 77 1.95 -7.92 14.36
C ALA A 77 3.30 -7.54 14.95
N PHE A 78 3.71 -6.30 14.76
CA PHE A 78 4.94 -5.73 15.31
C PHE A 78 4.65 -4.79 16.47
N HIS A 79 5.63 -4.61 17.33
CA HIS A 79 5.56 -3.63 18.41
C HIS A 79 5.90 -2.24 17.82
N PRO A 80 5.03 -1.21 17.99
CA PRO A 80 5.13 0.06 17.26
C PRO A 80 6.36 0.92 17.58
N VAL A 81 7.13 0.58 18.62
CA VAL A 81 8.31 1.35 19.05
C VAL A 81 9.61 0.56 18.86
N THR A 82 9.55 -0.76 19.02
CA THR A 82 10.76 -1.61 19.00
C THR A 82 10.86 -2.50 17.78
N ASP A 83 9.85 -2.49 16.90
CA ASP A 83 9.71 -3.32 15.69
C ASP A 83 9.93 -4.83 15.91
N ARG A 84 9.79 -5.25 17.18
CA ARG A 84 9.88 -6.67 17.51
C ARG A 84 8.57 -7.37 17.17
N PRO A 85 8.60 -8.58 16.60
CA PRO A 85 7.39 -9.34 16.30
C PRO A 85 6.68 -9.72 17.62
N VAL A 86 5.39 -9.40 17.69
CA VAL A 86 4.53 -9.65 18.85
C VAL A 86 3.64 -10.86 18.65
N HIS A 87 3.16 -11.09 17.44
CA HIS A 87 2.29 -12.19 17.06
C HIS A 87 2.46 -12.52 15.58
N VAL A 88 2.27 -13.79 15.22
CA VAL A 88 2.24 -14.22 13.83
C VAL A 88 1.06 -15.15 13.60
N ASP A 89 0.36 -14.90 12.52
CA ASP A 89 -0.77 -15.70 12.05
C ASP A 89 -0.36 -16.53 10.84
N PHE A 90 -0.52 -17.84 10.95
CA PHE A 90 -0.22 -18.79 9.89
C PHE A 90 -1.48 -19.42 9.34
N LEU A 91 -1.64 -19.38 8.03
CA LEU A 91 -2.68 -20.08 7.30
C LEU A 91 -2.13 -21.43 6.80
N ARG A 92 -2.81 -22.55 7.10
CA ARG A 92 -2.45 -23.85 6.50
C ARG A 92 -2.77 -23.84 5.03
N VAL A 93 -1.83 -24.21 4.20
CA VAL A 93 -2.01 -24.26 2.75
C VAL A 93 -1.81 -25.68 2.23
N GLY A 94 -2.69 -26.10 1.33
CA GLY A 94 -2.56 -27.32 0.55
C GLY A 94 -1.70 -27.08 -0.70
N GLU A 95 -1.44 -28.14 -1.46
CA GLU A 95 -0.64 -28.05 -2.69
C GLU A 95 -1.32 -27.27 -3.81
N HIS A 96 -2.65 -27.31 -3.88
CA HIS A 96 -3.46 -26.62 -4.90
C HIS A 96 -4.56 -25.78 -4.23
N THR A 97 -4.17 -24.92 -3.33
CA THR A 97 -5.11 -24.02 -2.65
C THR A 97 -4.87 -22.62 -3.14
N SER A 98 -5.89 -21.98 -3.70
CA SER A 98 -5.85 -20.57 -4.05
C SER A 98 -5.79 -19.73 -2.78
N VAL A 99 -4.82 -18.86 -2.70
CA VAL A 99 -4.61 -17.95 -1.56
C VAL A 99 -4.44 -16.52 -2.05
N THR A 100 -4.96 -15.59 -1.27
CA THR A 100 -4.75 -14.16 -1.53
C THR A 100 -3.51 -13.71 -0.76
N VAL A 101 -2.51 -13.24 -1.51
CA VAL A 101 -1.23 -12.74 -0.98
C VAL A 101 -0.95 -11.33 -1.48
N ALA A 102 -0.32 -10.52 -0.63
CA ALA A 102 0.18 -9.21 -1.00
C ALA A 102 1.63 -9.36 -1.48
N VAL A 103 1.87 -9.11 -2.76
CA VAL A 103 3.17 -9.26 -3.42
C VAL A 103 3.76 -7.88 -3.67
N PRO A 104 5.03 -7.63 -3.27
CA PRO A 104 5.69 -6.36 -3.49
C PRO A 104 5.93 -6.11 -4.98
N VAL A 105 5.82 -4.83 -5.37
CA VAL A 105 6.05 -4.35 -6.74
C VAL A 105 7.43 -3.73 -6.84
N VAL A 106 8.21 -4.17 -7.82
CA VAL A 106 9.53 -3.62 -8.15
C VAL A 106 9.45 -2.92 -9.50
N PHE A 107 9.78 -1.65 -9.54
CA PHE A 107 9.80 -0.87 -10.77
C PHE A 107 11.16 -0.96 -11.45
N THR A 108 11.17 -1.18 -12.76
CA THR A 108 12.38 -1.31 -13.56
C THR A 108 12.31 -0.41 -14.81
N GLY A 109 13.48 -0.06 -15.37
CA GLY A 109 13.55 0.75 -16.58
C GLY A 109 13.34 2.25 -16.34
N GLU A 110 13.62 2.74 -15.15
CA GLU A 110 13.55 4.17 -14.82
C GLU A 110 14.49 5.00 -15.72
N GLU A 111 15.68 4.49 -16.01
CA GLU A 111 16.66 5.14 -16.89
C GLU A 111 16.19 5.26 -18.34
N ASP A 112 15.28 4.39 -18.79
CA ASP A 112 14.75 4.36 -20.15
C ASP A 112 13.45 5.15 -20.30
N SER A 113 12.90 5.66 -19.21
CA SER A 113 11.71 6.50 -19.22
C SER A 113 12.05 7.94 -19.65
N PRO A 114 11.41 8.49 -20.69
CA PRO A 114 11.59 9.88 -21.09
C PRO A 114 11.09 10.85 -20.01
N GLY A 115 10.06 10.47 -19.24
CA GLY A 115 9.56 11.26 -18.12
C GLY A 115 10.60 11.42 -17.01
N MET A 116 11.24 10.33 -16.61
CA MET A 116 12.29 10.35 -15.57
C MET A 116 13.52 11.14 -16.04
N LYS A 117 13.91 11.03 -17.32
CA LYS A 117 14.99 11.85 -17.93
C LYS A 117 14.69 13.35 -17.92
N LYS A 118 13.43 13.74 -17.97
CA LYS A 118 12.99 15.15 -17.85
C LYS A 118 12.92 15.62 -16.38
N GLY A 119 13.26 14.77 -15.42
CA GLY A 119 13.27 15.09 -13.99
C GLY A 119 11.92 14.83 -13.28
N ALA A 120 11.02 14.05 -13.88
CA ALA A 120 9.82 13.60 -13.20
C ALA A 120 10.14 12.62 -12.07
N VAL A 121 9.20 12.46 -11.16
CA VAL A 121 9.29 11.54 -10.03
C VAL A 121 8.23 10.46 -10.15
N LEU A 122 8.64 9.20 -9.94
CA LEU A 122 7.71 8.09 -9.84
C LEU A 122 6.98 8.16 -8.50
N ASN A 123 5.69 8.42 -8.55
CA ASN A 123 4.81 8.38 -7.39
C ASN A 123 4.16 7.00 -7.32
N ILE A 124 4.59 6.18 -6.37
CA ILE A 124 4.07 4.85 -6.16
C ILE A 124 2.81 4.96 -5.31
N VAL A 125 1.66 4.58 -5.89
CA VAL A 125 0.36 4.56 -5.21
C VAL A 125 0.18 3.27 -4.42
N ARG A 126 0.69 2.15 -4.96
CA ARG A 126 0.64 0.85 -4.32
C ARG A 126 2.00 0.18 -4.37
N HIS A 127 2.54 -0.09 -3.18
CA HIS A 127 3.81 -0.82 -3.03
C HIS A 127 3.63 -2.33 -3.12
N GLU A 128 2.42 -2.81 -2.87
CA GLU A 128 2.04 -4.23 -2.88
C GLU A 128 0.77 -4.42 -3.68
N LEU A 129 0.68 -5.55 -4.40
CA LEU A 129 -0.51 -5.98 -5.12
C LEU A 129 -1.10 -7.22 -4.46
N GLU A 130 -2.38 -7.17 -4.14
CA GLU A 130 -3.11 -8.33 -3.67
C GLU A 130 -3.48 -9.22 -4.85
N LEU A 131 -2.89 -10.40 -4.88
CA LEU A 131 -3.10 -11.40 -5.93
C LEU A 131 -3.71 -12.67 -5.34
N VAL A 132 -4.60 -13.28 -6.11
CA VAL A 132 -5.06 -14.64 -5.89
C VAL A 132 -4.19 -15.58 -6.73
N VAL A 133 -3.40 -16.39 -6.04
CA VAL A 133 -2.43 -17.31 -6.65
C VAL A 133 -2.55 -18.73 -6.05
N ASP A 134 -2.06 -19.73 -6.77
CA ASP A 134 -1.88 -21.05 -6.20
C ASP A 134 -0.72 -21.02 -5.16
N ALA A 135 -0.93 -21.66 -4.02
CA ALA A 135 0.07 -21.77 -2.96
C ALA A 135 1.38 -22.45 -3.39
N ALA A 136 1.37 -23.15 -4.53
CA ALA A 136 2.57 -23.76 -5.09
C ALA A 136 3.45 -22.78 -5.88
N GLU A 137 2.86 -21.71 -6.44
CA GLU A 137 3.50 -20.78 -7.38
C GLU A 137 3.35 -19.32 -6.96
N ILE A 138 3.60 -19.03 -5.69
CA ILE A 138 3.55 -17.65 -5.19
C ILE A 138 4.78 -16.88 -5.69
N PRO A 139 4.61 -15.75 -6.43
CA PRO A 139 5.73 -14.92 -6.87
C PRO A 139 6.34 -14.18 -5.69
N SER A 140 7.65 -14.05 -5.68
CA SER A 140 8.37 -13.27 -4.65
C SER A 140 8.21 -11.76 -4.85
N GLU A 141 8.15 -11.32 -6.11
CA GLU A 141 8.01 -9.92 -6.52
C GLU A 141 7.34 -9.82 -7.89
N ILE A 142 6.75 -8.67 -8.19
CA ILE A 142 6.19 -8.34 -9.49
C ILE A 142 7.01 -7.21 -10.09
N THR A 143 7.58 -7.46 -11.26
CA THR A 143 8.36 -6.45 -11.98
C THR A 143 7.46 -5.65 -12.90
N VAL A 144 7.46 -4.32 -12.72
CA VAL A 144 6.71 -3.38 -13.56
C VAL A 144 7.68 -2.49 -14.34
N SER A 145 7.58 -2.51 -15.66
CA SER A 145 8.41 -1.68 -16.51
C SER A 145 7.85 -0.26 -16.62
N VAL A 146 8.71 0.73 -16.32
CA VAL A 146 8.43 2.16 -16.50
C VAL A 146 9.02 2.70 -17.81
N ALA A 147 9.72 1.85 -18.57
CA ALA A 147 10.37 2.24 -19.81
C ALA A 147 9.37 2.82 -20.83
N GLY A 148 9.75 3.93 -21.46
CA GLY A 148 8.93 4.60 -22.48
C GLY A 148 7.75 5.43 -21.97
N LYS A 149 7.49 5.46 -20.67
CA LYS A 149 6.44 6.30 -20.07
C LYS A 149 6.91 7.75 -19.93
N ASP A 150 6.03 8.72 -20.17
CA ASP A 150 6.33 10.16 -20.06
C ASP A 150 5.70 10.78 -18.80
N VAL A 151 5.94 12.06 -18.61
CA VAL A 151 5.40 12.85 -17.50
C VAL A 151 3.87 12.93 -17.63
N GLY A 152 3.15 12.58 -16.57
CA GLY A 152 1.70 12.52 -16.54
C GLY A 152 1.12 11.14 -16.81
N ASP A 153 1.93 10.18 -17.24
CA ASP A 153 1.47 8.81 -17.47
C ASP A 153 1.14 8.10 -16.15
N THR A 154 0.10 7.28 -16.22
CA THR A 154 -0.36 6.44 -15.12
C THR A 154 -0.18 4.98 -15.52
N ILE A 155 0.30 4.17 -14.58
CA ILE A 155 0.43 2.73 -14.74
C ILE A 155 -0.72 2.07 -13.98
N HIS A 156 -1.56 1.33 -14.70
CA HIS A 156 -2.68 0.58 -14.17
C HIS A 156 -2.33 -0.90 -14.00
N ILE A 157 -3.17 -1.64 -13.29
CA ILE A 157 -2.97 -3.08 -13.11
C ILE A 157 -3.03 -3.84 -14.45
N SER A 158 -3.78 -3.34 -15.43
CA SER A 158 -3.85 -3.88 -16.80
C SER A 158 -2.53 -3.79 -17.58
N ASP A 159 -1.67 -2.85 -17.20
CA ASP A 159 -0.34 -2.66 -17.81
C ASP A 159 0.76 -3.54 -17.17
N VAL A 160 0.40 -4.29 -16.12
CA VAL A 160 1.34 -5.10 -15.35
C VAL A 160 1.34 -6.54 -15.85
N ASP A 161 2.51 -7.06 -16.17
CA ASP A 161 2.67 -8.46 -16.55
C ASP A 161 2.57 -9.35 -15.29
N LEU A 162 1.39 -9.96 -15.11
CA LEU A 162 1.18 -10.91 -14.02
C LEU A 162 1.71 -12.29 -14.40
N PRO A 163 2.32 -13.03 -13.46
CA PRO A 163 2.77 -14.40 -13.71
C PRO A 163 1.58 -15.33 -13.99
N ASN A 164 1.86 -16.43 -14.68
CA ASN A 164 0.82 -17.41 -15.05
C ASN A 164 0.08 -17.92 -13.81
N GLY A 165 -1.25 -17.88 -13.88
CA GLY A 165 -2.11 -18.35 -12.79
C GLY A 165 -2.32 -17.35 -11.65
N ALA A 166 -1.75 -16.13 -11.72
CA ALA A 166 -2.04 -15.06 -10.81
C ALA A 166 -3.16 -14.17 -11.35
N THR A 167 -4.17 -13.90 -10.54
CA THR A 167 -5.22 -12.93 -10.83
C THR A 167 -5.26 -11.85 -9.75
N SER A 168 -5.64 -10.63 -10.13
CA SER A 168 -5.82 -9.56 -9.14
C SER A 168 -6.97 -9.93 -8.20
N ALA A 169 -6.82 -9.69 -6.90
CA ALA A 169 -7.90 -9.84 -5.93
C ALA A 169 -9.01 -8.80 -6.13
N ILE A 170 -8.70 -7.68 -6.79
CA ILE A 170 -9.66 -6.64 -7.14
C ILE A 170 -9.93 -6.74 -8.65
N GLU A 171 -11.06 -7.33 -9.02
CA GLU A 171 -11.47 -7.49 -10.42
C GLU A 171 -12.43 -6.41 -10.90
N ASP A 172 -13.10 -5.72 -9.97
CA ASP A 172 -14.18 -4.77 -10.27
C ASP A 172 -13.71 -3.48 -10.95
N ARG A 173 -12.44 -3.17 -10.89
CA ARG A 173 -11.88 -1.91 -11.43
C ARG A 173 -10.40 -2.02 -11.77
N ASP A 174 -10.01 -1.28 -12.79
CA ASP A 174 -8.62 -1.05 -13.15
C ASP A 174 -8.04 0.05 -12.25
N PHE A 175 -7.24 -0.34 -11.26
CA PHE A 175 -6.68 0.58 -10.30
C PHE A 175 -5.25 1.00 -10.66
N THR A 176 -4.89 2.20 -10.23
CA THR A 176 -3.57 2.76 -10.45
C THR A 176 -2.55 2.12 -9.51
N VAL A 177 -1.41 1.70 -10.07
CA VAL A 177 -0.25 1.17 -9.34
C VAL A 177 0.77 2.28 -9.10
N ALA A 178 1.10 3.05 -10.12
CA ALA A 178 2.04 4.17 -10.03
C ALA A 178 1.70 5.29 -11.03
N THR A 179 2.19 6.50 -10.77
CA THR A 179 2.05 7.66 -11.65
C THR A 179 3.38 8.38 -11.79
N ILE A 180 3.67 8.92 -12.97
CA ILE A 180 4.86 9.73 -13.23
C ILE A 180 4.47 11.20 -13.15
N VAL A 181 4.94 11.91 -12.13
CA VAL A 181 4.52 13.28 -11.83
C VAL A 181 5.68 14.25 -11.99
N ALA A 182 5.44 15.39 -12.65
CA ALA A 182 6.42 16.47 -12.68
C ALA A 182 6.59 17.06 -11.27
N PRO A 183 7.82 17.32 -10.79
CA PRO A 183 8.05 18.09 -9.58
C PRO A 183 7.46 19.50 -9.74
N SER A 184 7.00 20.06 -8.62
CA SER A 184 6.32 21.39 -8.62
C SER A 184 7.16 22.51 -9.24
N ALA A 185 8.49 22.38 -9.21
CA ALA A 185 9.43 23.33 -9.83
C ALA A 185 9.33 23.36 -11.37
N LEU A 186 9.09 22.21 -12.01
CA LEU A 186 8.89 22.13 -13.47
C LEU A 186 7.47 22.53 -13.90
N ARG A 187 6.51 22.46 -12.98
CA ARG A 187 5.12 22.87 -13.22
C ARG A 187 4.97 24.39 -13.29
N SER A 188 5.83 25.13 -12.59
CA SER A 188 5.84 26.60 -12.62
C SER A 188 6.49 27.18 -13.89
N GLU A 189 7.43 26.46 -14.53
CA GLU A 189 8.05 26.91 -15.79
C GLU A 189 7.18 26.66 -17.03
N GLY A 190 6.24 25.69 -16.96
CA GLY A 190 5.33 25.37 -18.06
C GLY A 190 3.96 26.10 -17.97
N ALA A 191 3.60 26.65 -16.81
CA ALA A 191 2.32 27.34 -16.60
C ALA A 191 2.34 28.80 -17.06
N ASP A 192 3.51 29.44 -17.11
CA ASP A 192 3.62 30.83 -17.53
C ASP A 192 3.41 31.06 -19.05
N THR A 193 3.44 30.01 -19.87
CA THR A 193 3.25 30.14 -21.32
C THR A 193 1.83 29.80 -21.81
N THR A 194 1.01 29.13 -20.98
CA THR A 194 -0.37 28.77 -21.35
C THR A 194 -1.43 29.73 -20.81
N ASP A 195 -1.16 30.35 -19.66
CA ASP A 195 -2.11 31.32 -19.07
C ASP A 195 -2.10 32.67 -19.82
N GLU A 196 -0.94 33.10 -20.39
CA GLU A 196 -0.91 34.30 -21.25
C GLU A 196 -1.59 34.08 -22.60
N ALA A 197 -1.55 32.88 -23.17
CA ALA A 197 -2.23 32.58 -24.42
C ALA A 197 -3.74 32.48 -24.26
N ILE A 198 -4.24 31.95 -23.14
CA ILE A 198 -5.67 31.88 -22.84
C ILE A 198 -6.21 33.24 -22.43
N ALA A 199 -5.44 34.06 -21.71
CA ALA A 199 -5.82 35.41 -21.36
C ALA A 199 -5.92 36.36 -22.59
N ALA A 200 -5.07 36.16 -23.60
CA ALA A 200 -5.12 36.92 -24.86
C ALA A 200 -6.33 36.53 -25.71
N GLU A 201 -6.70 35.24 -25.74
CA GLU A 201 -7.86 34.79 -26.55
C GLU A 201 -9.21 35.14 -25.91
N VAL A 202 -9.26 35.21 -24.56
CA VAL A 202 -10.47 35.68 -23.85
C VAL A 202 -10.66 37.21 -23.92
N ALA A 203 -9.55 37.97 -24.03
CA ALA A 203 -9.62 39.42 -24.19
C ALA A 203 -10.08 39.86 -25.59
N GLU A 204 -9.83 39.06 -26.63
CA GLU A 204 -10.27 39.34 -28.00
C GLU A 204 -11.74 38.94 -28.26
N ALA A 205 -12.28 38.01 -27.45
CA ALA A 205 -13.70 37.59 -27.54
C ALA A 205 -14.66 38.44 -26.70
N ALA A 206 -14.20 39.34 -25.82
CA ALA A 206 -15.02 40.18 -24.94
C ALA A 206 -15.14 41.65 -25.39
N GLY A 207 -14.83 41.95 -26.64
CA GLY A 207 -14.98 43.29 -27.22
C GLY A 207 -16.31 43.49 -27.93
N GLU A 208 -17.40 43.57 -27.22
CA GLU A 208 -18.57 44.34 -27.67
C GLU A 208 -19.58 44.57 -26.54
N THR A 209 -19.69 45.88 -26.22
CA THR A 209 -20.85 46.64 -25.67
C THR A 209 -21.61 46.08 -24.44
N VAL A 210 -21.76 46.91 -23.40
CA VAL A 210 -22.96 47.70 -23.14
C VAL A 210 -22.75 48.66 -21.96
N GLU A 211 -23.27 49.84 -22.16
CA GLU A 211 -23.35 51.07 -21.37
C GLU A 211 -23.75 50.92 -19.89
N THR A 212 -23.17 51.83 -19.15
CA THR A 212 -23.62 52.52 -17.93
C THR A 212 -25.06 52.33 -17.50
N ASP A 213 -25.27 52.03 -16.25
CA ASP A 213 -26.20 52.83 -15.42
C ASP A 213 -25.76 52.85 -13.95
N ALA A 214 -25.67 54.06 -13.43
CA ALA A 214 -25.34 54.38 -12.07
C ALA A 214 -26.64 54.53 -11.26
N VAL A 215 -26.69 53.91 -10.09
CA VAL A 215 -27.60 54.37 -9.02
C VAL A 215 -26.89 54.24 -7.67
N GLU A 216 -26.74 55.45 -7.10
CA GLU A 216 -26.44 55.72 -5.70
C GLU A 216 -27.58 55.25 -4.78
N GLY A 217 -27.19 55.10 -3.49
CA GLY A 217 -28.11 55.03 -2.34
C GLY A 217 -27.53 54.12 -1.28
N ASP A 218 -26.79 54.57 -0.37
CA ASP A 218 -26.99 55.32 0.86
C ASP A 218 -27.58 54.48 2.00
N ASP A 219 -26.84 54.54 3.06
CA ASP A 219 -27.21 54.74 4.46
C ASP A 219 -27.64 53.54 5.35
N ASP A 220 -26.89 53.34 6.32
CA ASP A 220 -27.04 53.65 7.76
C ASP A 220 -27.35 52.52 8.74
N THR A 221 -26.63 52.65 9.81
CA THR A 221 -26.90 52.36 11.24
C THR A 221 -26.97 50.90 11.70
N ALA A 222 -26.01 50.52 12.50
CA ALA A 222 -25.79 50.78 13.94
C ALA A 222 -26.51 49.82 14.90
N THR A 223 -25.71 49.33 15.84
CA THR A 223 -26.02 48.96 17.22
C THR A 223 -26.89 47.69 17.44
N ASP A 224 -26.63 46.82 18.36
CA ASP A 224 -26.33 47.00 19.77
C ASP A 224 -26.08 45.66 20.46
N ALA A 225 -25.48 45.75 21.55
CA ALA A 225 -25.07 44.83 22.58
C ALA A 225 -26.14 43.89 23.19
N GLY A 226 -25.63 42.92 23.92
CA GLY A 226 -26.31 42.18 24.99
C GLY A 226 -25.71 40.80 25.17
N GLU A 227 -24.71 40.58 25.98
CA GLU A 227 -24.73 40.20 27.42
C GLU A 227 -25.90 39.25 27.78
N ASP A 228 -25.66 38.08 28.23
CA ASP A 228 -25.62 37.69 29.65
C ASP A 228 -25.66 36.19 29.86
N LYS A 229 -24.74 35.71 30.69
CA LYS A 229 -24.86 34.75 31.82
C LYS A 229 -25.51 33.36 31.63
N ALA A 230 -24.73 32.37 31.90
CA ALA A 230 -24.51 31.64 33.17
C ALA A 230 -25.38 30.39 33.42
N GLU A 231 -24.66 29.40 33.94
CA GLU A 231 -25.06 28.33 34.84
C GLU A 231 -25.95 27.15 34.37
N GLY A 232 -25.34 25.98 34.61
CA GLY A 232 -25.99 24.69 34.68
C GLY A 232 -24.96 23.59 34.58
#